data_6a0df37e94485e7129686bbae9e176ef
#
_entry.id   6a0df37e94485e7129686bbae9e176ef
#
_cell.length_a   1.000
_cell.length_b   1.000
_cell.length_c   1.000
_cell.angle_alpha   90.00
_cell.angle_beta   90.00
_cell.angle_gamma   90.00
#
_symmetry.space_group_name_H-M   'P 1'
#
loop_
_entity.id
_entity.type
_entity.pdbx_description
1 polymer ?
#
loop_
_entity_poly.entity_id
_entity_poly.type
_entity_poly.pdbx_seq_one_letter_code
_entity_poly.pdbx_strand_id
1 'polypeptide(L)'
;MSFTEIRFPENISYGSTGGPEFSTDVVTTHNGCEQRNINWSHARTRYNIAYGVRSNEQLLELITFFHARKGKAIGFRFKDWSDFIAINQEIGIGDNKKTTFQLIKTYVSGEDKHIRMIKKPVHGTVKIYLNGKEESEYSVNYSTGEITFMKPPVEDGII
;
A
#
# COMPACT_ATOMS: atom_id res chain seq x y z
N MET A 1 9.47 -8.11 12.16
CA MET A 1 10.19 -7.50 11.01
C MET A 1 10.59 -6.10 11.43
N SER A 2 11.89 -5.76 11.38
CA SER A 2 12.36 -4.41 11.73
C SER A 2 11.95 -3.43 10.64
N PHE A 3 11.42 -2.27 11.05
CA PHE A 3 10.96 -1.21 10.16
C PHE A 3 11.34 0.15 10.76
N THR A 4 11.67 1.11 9.93
CA THR A 4 11.91 2.49 10.32
C THR A 4 10.95 3.42 9.60
N GLU A 5 10.54 4.50 10.27
CA GLU A 5 9.71 5.56 9.71
C GLU A 5 10.47 6.46 8.72
N ILE A 6 11.79 6.28 8.60
CA ILE A 6 12.61 7.06 7.68
C ILE A 6 12.17 6.76 6.25
N ARG A 7 11.98 7.81 5.49
CA ARG A 7 11.59 7.75 4.10
C ARG A 7 12.83 7.67 3.20
N PHE A 8 12.74 6.85 2.14
CA PHE A 8 13.70 6.86 1.05
C PHE A 8 13.75 8.26 0.41
N PRO A 9 14.92 8.79 0.02
CA PRO A 9 15.07 10.13 -0.55
C PRO A 9 14.08 10.38 -1.70
N GLU A 10 13.24 11.43 -1.54
CA GLU A 10 12.16 11.69 -2.49
C GLU A 10 12.69 12.21 -3.83
N ASN A 11 13.80 12.94 -3.82
CA ASN A 11 14.52 13.41 -5.01
C ASN A 11 15.05 12.27 -5.89
N ILE A 12 15.37 11.12 -5.28
CA ILE A 12 15.80 9.91 -6.01
C ILE A 12 14.59 9.08 -6.42
N SER A 13 13.59 8.91 -5.53
CA SER A 13 12.40 8.12 -5.83
C SER A 13 11.53 8.73 -6.93
N TYR A 14 11.58 10.04 -7.15
CA TYR A 14 10.79 10.74 -8.19
C TYR A 14 11.11 10.25 -9.60
N GLY A 15 12.34 9.81 -9.87
CA GLY A 15 12.73 9.24 -11.16
C GLY A 15 12.62 7.70 -11.24
N SER A 16 12.00 7.06 -10.25
CA SER A 16 11.87 5.60 -10.25
C SER A 16 10.88 5.10 -11.30
N THR A 17 11.21 3.96 -11.90
CA THR A 17 10.35 3.21 -12.80
C THR A 17 10.03 1.85 -12.19
N GLY A 18 8.82 1.35 -12.40
CA GLY A 18 8.39 0.07 -11.84
C GLY A 18 6.92 0.10 -11.44
N GLY A 19 6.54 -0.84 -10.59
CA GLY A 19 5.15 -0.96 -10.14
C GLY A 19 4.85 -2.30 -9.51
N PRO A 20 3.57 -2.70 -9.47
CA PRO A 20 3.14 -3.99 -8.92
C PRO A 20 3.62 -5.16 -9.80
N GLU A 21 4.09 -6.19 -9.16
CA GLU A 21 4.53 -7.45 -9.76
C GLU A 21 3.71 -8.60 -9.14
N PHE A 22 3.19 -9.47 -10.00
CA PHE A 22 2.49 -10.69 -9.60
C PHE A 22 3.32 -11.90 -10.03
N SER A 23 3.16 -13.02 -9.33
CA SER A 23 3.71 -14.30 -9.74
C SER A 23 2.59 -15.21 -10.18
N THR A 24 2.64 -15.63 -11.45
CA THR A 24 1.67 -16.54 -12.07
C THR A 24 2.42 -17.56 -12.91
N ASP A 25 2.20 -18.84 -12.66
CA ASP A 25 2.72 -19.90 -13.51
C ASP A 25 1.76 -20.14 -14.67
N VAL A 26 2.31 -20.19 -15.87
CA VAL A 26 1.55 -20.52 -17.08
C VAL A 26 2.06 -21.87 -17.60
N VAL A 27 1.20 -22.88 -17.58
CA VAL A 27 1.47 -24.19 -18.10
C VAL A 27 0.75 -24.36 -19.43
N THR A 28 1.51 -24.51 -20.51
CA THR A 28 0.95 -24.78 -21.84
C THR A 28 0.99 -26.29 -22.13
N THR A 29 -0.14 -26.85 -22.46
CA THR A 29 -0.26 -28.26 -22.85
C THR A 29 0.08 -28.46 -24.33
N HIS A 30 0.37 -29.71 -24.76
CA HIS A 30 0.75 -29.98 -26.14
C HIS A 30 -0.31 -29.62 -27.20
N ASN A 31 -1.58 -29.52 -26.80
CA ASN A 31 -2.68 -29.08 -27.67
C ASN A 31 -2.85 -27.54 -27.71
N GLY A 32 -1.93 -26.79 -27.08
CA GLY A 32 -1.97 -25.31 -27.08
C GLY A 32 -2.88 -24.68 -26.02
N CYS A 33 -3.55 -25.46 -25.16
CA CYS A 33 -4.32 -24.93 -24.05
C CYS A 33 -3.39 -24.44 -22.94
N GLU A 34 -3.72 -23.28 -22.36
CA GLU A 34 -2.98 -22.69 -21.23
C GLU A 34 -3.77 -22.85 -19.94
N GLN A 35 -3.08 -23.25 -18.87
CA GLN A 35 -3.56 -23.16 -17.50
C GLN A 35 -2.71 -22.15 -16.74
N ARG A 36 -3.36 -21.25 -15.99
CA ARG A 36 -2.71 -20.18 -15.25
C ARG A 36 -2.95 -20.34 -13.75
N ASN A 37 -1.88 -20.48 -12.98
CA ASN A 37 -1.91 -20.61 -11.53
C ASN A 37 -1.33 -19.36 -10.88
N ILE A 38 -2.14 -18.68 -10.06
CA ILE A 38 -1.73 -17.46 -9.35
C ILE A 38 -0.99 -17.89 -8.07
N ASN A 39 0.33 -17.59 -8.00
CA ASN A 39 1.15 -17.92 -6.84
C ASN A 39 1.04 -16.88 -5.73
N TRP A 40 0.84 -15.61 -6.08
CA TRP A 40 0.71 -14.52 -5.13
C TRP A 40 -0.66 -13.89 -5.19
N SER A 41 -1.40 -13.95 -4.09
CA SER A 41 -2.71 -13.30 -3.94
C SER A 41 -2.60 -11.77 -3.89
N HIS A 42 -1.42 -11.24 -3.51
CA HIS A 42 -1.14 -9.81 -3.43
C HIS A 42 0.10 -9.46 -4.23
N ALA A 43 0.04 -8.34 -4.95
CA ALA A 43 1.18 -7.81 -5.66
C ALA A 43 2.32 -7.43 -4.70
N ARG A 44 3.55 -7.58 -5.18
CA ARG A 44 4.75 -6.96 -4.60
C ARG A 44 5.18 -5.83 -5.51
N THR A 45 5.58 -4.71 -4.94
CA THR A 45 6.05 -3.58 -5.74
C THR A 45 7.56 -3.65 -5.90
N ARG A 46 8.02 -3.40 -7.12
CA ARG A 46 9.45 -3.36 -7.45
C ARG A 46 9.75 -2.10 -8.23
N TYR A 47 10.78 -1.36 -7.80
CA TYR A 47 11.18 -0.11 -8.43
C TYR A 47 12.64 -0.14 -8.82
N ASN A 48 12.94 0.39 -10.00
CA ASN A 48 14.27 0.73 -10.44
C ASN A 48 14.47 2.23 -10.22
N ILE A 49 15.46 2.59 -9.44
CA ILE A 49 15.78 3.96 -9.05
C ILE A 49 16.95 4.56 -9.83
N ALA A 50 17.51 3.83 -10.82
CA ALA A 50 18.72 4.25 -11.52
C ALA A 50 18.58 5.64 -12.19
N TYR A 51 17.40 5.94 -12.72
CA TYR A 51 17.14 7.23 -13.36
C TYR A 51 16.94 8.40 -12.36
N GLY A 52 16.72 8.10 -11.09
CA GLY A 52 16.60 9.10 -10.03
C GLY A 52 17.93 9.64 -9.53
N VAL A 53 19.02 8.89 -9.72
CA VAL A 53 20.37 9.27 -9.32
C VAL A 53 21.02 10.07 -10.44
N ARG A 54 21.21 11.40 -10.22
CA ARG A 54 21.70 12.34 -11.23
C ARG A 54 22.95 13.09 -10.80
N SER A 55 23.38 12.94 -9.54
CA SER A 55 24.57 13.59 -9.00
C SER A 55 25.33 12.67 -8.06
N ASN A 56 26.61 13.00 -7.80
CA ASN A 56 27.45 12.28 -6.86
C ASN A 56 26.92 12.38 -5.43
N GLU A 57 26.30 13.51 -5.07
CA GLU A 57 25.69 13.73 -3.76
C GLU A 57 24.52 12.78 -3.55
N GLN A 58 23.64 12.63 -4.56
CA GLN A 58 22.54 11.66 -4.52
C GLN A 58 23.04 10.22 -4.47
N LEU A 59 24.12 9.90 -5.16
CA LEU A 59 24.73 8.57 -5.07
C LEU A 59 25.26 8.29 -3.65
N LEU A 60 25.92 9.28 -3.04
CA LEU A 60 26.42 9.15 -1.67
C LEU A 60 25.28 9.02 -0.67
N GLU A 61 24.21 9.80 -0.84
CA GLU A 61 22.98 9.70 -0.04
C GLU A 61 22.38 8.30 -0.13
N LEU A 62 22.26 7.74 -1.34
CA LEU A 62 21.77 6.39 -1.60
C LEU A 62 22.64 5.32 -0.92
N ILE A 63 23.97 5.41 -1.06
CA ILE A 63 24.92 4.48 -0.44
C ILE A 63 24.77 4.55 1.08
N THR A 64 24.73 5.74 1.65
CA THR A 64 24.57 5.96 3.08
C THR A 64 23.25 5.37 3.58
N PHE A 65 22.16 5.63 2.85
CA PHE A 65 20.86 5.06 3.16
C PHE A 65 20.89 3.53 3.16
N PHE A 66 21.48 2.92 2.12
CA PHE A 66 21.58 1.47 1.98
C PHE A 66 22.36 0.81 3.13
N HIS A 67 23.52 1.37 3.48
CA HIS A 67 24.31 0.88 4.60
C HIS A 67 23.60 1.01 5.94
N ALA A 68 22.92 2.13 6.19
CA ALA A 68 22.16 2.36 7.41
C ALA A 68 20.96 1.38 7.54
N ARG A 69 20.42 0.88 6.44
CA ARG A 69 19.34 -0.13 6.41
C ARG A 69 19.87 -1.56 6.36
N LYS A 70 21.19 -1.77 6.35
CA LYS A 70 21.84 -3.09 6.20
C LYS A 70 21.26 -3.86 5.00
N GLY A 71 21.15 -3.16 3.86
CA GLY A 71 20.52 -3.67 2.65
C GLY A 71 19.02 -3.98 2.84
N LYS A 72 18.68 -5.26 2.86
CA LYS A 72 17.27 -5.74 2.97
C LYS A 72 16.80 -5.97 4.41
N ALA A 73 17.62 -5.69 5.44
CA ALA A 73 17.34 -6.10 6.80
C ALA A 73 16.29 -5.22 7.47
N ILE A 74 16.24 -3.92 7.15
CA ILE A 74 15.35 -2.94 7.78
C ILE A 74 14.44 -2.35 6.71
N GLY A 75 13.13 -2.56 6.86
CA GLY A 75 12.12 -1.94 6.01
C GLY A 75 12.06 -0.43 6.23
N PHE A 76 11.68 0.32 5.22
CA PHE A 76 11.60 1.76 5.22
C PHE A 76 10.40 2.25 4.39
N ARG A 77 10.08 3.54 4.46
CA ARG A 77 9.04 4.15 3.63
C ARG A 77 9.59 4.52 2.27
N PHE A 78 8.89 4.08 1.23
CA PHE A 78 9.13 4.48 -0.15
C PHE A 78 7.88 5.18 -0.70
N LYS A 79 8.05 6.32 -1.36
CA LYS A 79 6.94 7.01 -2.02
C LYS A 79 6.84 6.55 -3.45
N ASP A 80 5.77 5.84 -3.75
CA ASP A 80 5.36 5.55 -5.11
C ASP A 80 4.62 6.76 -5.67
N TRP A 81 5.26 7.51 -6.53
CA TRP A 81 4.69 8.74 -7.09
C TRP A 81 3.45 8.51 -7.96
N SER A 82 3.26 7.29 -8.45
CA SER A 82 2.09 6.91 -9.25
C SER A 82 0.90 6.48 -8.38
N ASP A 83 1.16 5.96 -7.16
CA ASP A 83 0.12 5.30 -6.36
C ASP A 83 0.29 5.50 -4.83
N PHE A 84 0.64 6.71 -4.40
CA PHE A 84 0.85 7.00 -2.96
C PHE A 84 -0.40 7.48 -2.23
N ILE A 85 -1.49 7.76 -2.93
CA ILE A 85 -2.74 8.29 -2.37
C ILE A 85 -3.88 7.29 -2.54
N ALA A 86 -4.72 7.17 -1.51
CA ALA A 86 -6.03 6.50 -1.56
C ALA A 86 -7.09 7.50 -1.08
N ILE A 87 -8.01 7.90 -1.94
CA ILE A 87 -9.05 8.88 -1.64
C ILE A 87 -10.41 8.23 -1.94
N ASN A 88 -11.41 8.54 -1.10
CA ASN A 88 -12.79 8.08 -1.26
C ASN A 88 -12.89 6.55 -1.43
N GLN A 89 -12.17 5.83 -0.57
CA GLN A 89 -12.22 4.37 -0.56
C GLN A 89 -13.27 3.92 0.44
N GLU A 90 -14.24 3.15 -0.02
CA GLU A 90 -15.17 2.46 0.86
C GLU A 90 -14.42 1.29 1.53
N ILE A 91 -14.30 1.33 2.85
CA ILE A 91 -13.59 0.32 3.64
C ILE A 91 -14.54 -0.64 4.35
N GLY A 92 -15.82 -0.36 4.32
CA GLY A 92 -16.86 -1.23 4.85
C GLY A 92 -18.18 -0.52 5.07
N ILE A 93 -19.15 -1.31 5.52
CA ILE A 93 -20.49 -0.87 5.88
C ILE A 93 -20.72 -1.16 7.36
N GLY A 94 -21.33 -0.23 8.06
CA GLY A 94 -21.71 -0.37 9.47
C GLY A 94 -22.79 -1.42 9.65
N ASP A 95 -22.73 -2.15 10.76
CA ASP A 95 -23.69 -3.19 11.16
C ASP A 95 -24.11 -3.09 12.64
N ASN A 96 -23.90 -1.93 13.28
CA ASN A 96 -24.09 -1.69 14.71
C ASN A 96 -23.30 -2.62 15.67
N LYS A 97 -22.37 -3.42 15.17
CA LYS A 97 -21.62 -4.40 15.95
C LYS A 97 -20.11 -4.30 15.73
N LYS A 98 -19.70 -4.28 14.49
CA LYS A 98 -18.27 -4.26 14.09
C LYS A 98 -17.70 -2.86 14.29
N THR A 99 -16.58 -2.79 15.01
CA THR A 99 -15.86 -1.52 15.24
C THR A 99 -14.57 -1.41 14.45
N THR A 100 -14.00 -2.53 13.97
CA THR A 100 -12.67 -2.54 13.35
C THR A 100 -12.77 -2.77 11.84
N PHE A 101 -12.12 -1.90 11.07
CA PHE A 101 -12.10 -1.94 9.61
C PHE A 101 -10.67 -1.80 9.10
N GLN A 102 -10.32 -2.49 8.00
CA GLN A 102 -9.02 -2.42 7.37
C GLN A 102 -9.00 -1.28 6.35
N LEU A 103 -8.00 -0.42 6.40
CA LEU A 103 -7.74 0.53 5.33
C LEU A 103 -7.37 -0.21 4.05
N ILE A 104 -8.06 0.09 2.96
CA ILE A 104 -7.85 -0.54 1.66
C ILE A 104 -7.77 0.50 0.56
N LYS A 105 -7.21 0.09 -0.58
CA LYS A 105 -7.38 0.76 -1.86
C LYS A 105 -7.92 -0.25 -2.87
N THR A 106 -9.02 0.12 -3.52
CA THR A 106 -9.70 -0.69 -4.51
C THR A 106 -9.34 -0.20 -5.90
N TYR A 107 -8.90 -1.09 -6.76
CA TYR A 107 -8.67 -0.86 -8.18
C TYR A 107 -9.78 -1.56 -8.96
N VAL A 108 -10.45 -0.84 -9.86
CA VAL A 108 -11.56 -1.38 -10.64
C VAL A 108 -11.23 -1.25 -12.12
N SER A 109 -11.43 -2.32 -12.87
CA SER A 109 -11.29 -2.36 -14.33
C SER A 109 -12.39 -3.24 -14.92
N GLY A 110 -13.41 -2.60 -15.49
CA GLY A 110 -14.64 -3.31 -15.89
C GLY A 110 -15.36 -3.90 -14.69
N GLU A 111 -15.62 -5.20 -14.72
CA GLU A 111 -16.23 -5.94 -13.62
C GLU A 111 -15.22 -6.45 -12.57
N ASP A 112 -13.93 -6.44 -12.92
CA ASP A 112 -12.87 -6.95 -12.06
C ASP A 112 -12.46 -5.93 -10.99
N LYS A 113 -12.26 -6.43 -9.77
CA LYS A 113 -11.78 -5.63 -8.63
C LYS A 113 -10.54 -6.27 -8.02
N HIS A 114 -9.54 -5.44 -7.73
CA HIS A 114 -8.40 -5.81 -6.91
C HIS A 114 -8.36 -4.93 -5.65
N ILE A 115 -8.24 -5.56 -4.49
CA ILE A 115 -8.19 -4.86 -3.20
C ILE A 115 -6.78 -4.96 -2.63
N ARG A 116 -6.14 -3.81 -2.43
CA ARG A 116 -4.85 -3.70 -1.75
C ARG A 116 -5.06 -3.22 -0.31
N MET A 117 -4.65 -4.03 0.65
CA MET A 117 -4.63 -3.60 2.05
C MET A 117 -3.55 -2.52 2.24
N ILE A 118 -3.92 -1.42 2.87
CA ILE A 118 -2.98 -0.37 3.26
C ILE A 118 -2.44 -0.71 4.63
N LYS A 119 -1.19 -1.15 4.67
CA LYS A 119 -0.43 -1.37 5.90
C LYS A 119 0.50 -0.18 6.13
N LYS A 120 0.73 0.16 7.40
CA LYS A 120 1.60 1.28 7.79
C LYS A 120 1.24 2.62 7.12
N PRO A 121 -0.02 3.10 7.25
CA PRO A 121 -0.37 4.42 6.74
C PRO A 121 0.54 5.49 7.39
N VAL A 122 0.73 6.61 6.71
CA VAL A 122 1.54 7.71 7.26
C VAL A 122 0.78 8.38 8.40
N HIS A 123 1.48 8.66 9.51
CA HIS A 123 0.89 9.33 10.66
C HIS A 123 0.25 10.66 10.27
N GLY A 124 -0.96 10.91 10.78
CA GLY A 124 -1.68 12.18 10.57
C GLY A 124 -2.30 12.35 9.18
N THR A 125 -2.24 11.34 8.29
CA THR A 125 -2.79 11.44 6.93
C THR A 125 -4.10 10.67 6.74
N VAL A 126 -4.51 9.87 7.72
CA VAL A 126 -5.75 9.11 7.67
C VAL A 126 -6.91 9.99 8.09
N LYS A 127 -7.92 10.07 7.24
CA LYS A 127 -9.20 10.71 7.52
C LYS A 127 -10.30 9.73 7.21
N ILE A 128 -11.27 9.60 8.13
CA ILE A 128 -12.39 8.68 8.01
C ILE A 128 -13.68 9.49 7.93
N TYR A 129 -14.56 9.02 7.09
CA TYR A 129 -15.87 9.60 6.91
C TYR A 129 -16.94 8.52 7.12
N LEU A 130 -18.02 8.88 7.77
CA LEU A 130 -19.22 8.05 7.94
C LEU A 130 -20.39 8.74 7.24
N ASN A 131 -20.95 8.14 6.20
CA ASN A 131 -21.98 8.74 5.35
C ASN A 131 -21.59 10.14 4.83
N GLY A 132 -20.30 10.33 4.46
CA GLY A 132 -19.78 11.60 3.94
C GLY A 132 -19.46 12.65 5.00
N LYS A 133 -19.72 12.39 6.29
CA LYS A 133 -19.37 13.29 7.39
C LYS A 133 -18.06 12.83 8.04
N GLU A 134 -17.11 13.76 8.23
CA GLU A 134 -15.83 13.44 8.88
C GLU A 134 -16.06 12.96 10.30
N GLU A 135 -15.47 11.79 10.63
CA GLU A 135 -15.54 11.17 11.93
C GLU A 135 -14.22 11.41 12.67
N SER A 136 -14.29 11.58 13.99
CA SER A 136 -13.12 11.80 14.84
C SER A 136 -12.97 10.75 15.95
N GLU A 137 -14.05 10.01 16.25
CA GLU A 137 -14.06 9.03 17.34
C GLU A 137 -13.52 7.67 16.89
N TYR A 138 -12.28 7.64 16.35
CA TYR A 138 -11.60 6.41 15.97
C TYR A 138 -10.12 6.43 16.34
N SER A 139 -9.51 5.26 16.37
CA SER A 139 -8.07 5.08 16.49
C SER A 139 -7.51 4.35 15.28
N VAL A 140 -6.24 4.60 14.95
CA VAL A 140 -5.54 3.98 13.82
C VAL A 140 -4.37 3.16 14.33
N ASN A 141 -4.33 1.89 13.96
CA ASN A 141 -3.15 1.05 14.14
C ASN A 141 -2.20 1.29 12.97
N TYR A 142 -1.17 2.10 13.18
CA TYR A 142 -0.18 2.44 12.15
C TYR A 142 0.77 1.29 11.76
N SER A 143 0.65 0.11 12.36
CA SER A 143 1.39 -1.08 11.95
C SER A 143 0.59 -1.96 11.01
N THR A 144 -0.70 -2.16 11.27
CA THR A 144 -1.58 -3.02 10.48
C THR A 144 -2.40 -2.25 9.46
N GLY A 145 -2.66 -0.95 9.69
CA GLY A 145 -3.58 -0.13 8.90
C GLY A 145 -5.05 -0.39 9.25
N GLU A 146 -5.32 -0.96 10.39
CA GLU A 146 -6.68 -1.11 10.91
C GLU A 146 -7.11 0.17 11.63
N ILE A 147 -8.36 0.54 11.44
CA ILE A 147 -9.02 1.58 12.23
C ILE A 147 -10.03 0.93 13.17
N THR A 148 -10.17 1.49 14.37
CA THR A 148 -11.14 1.03 15.36
C THR A 148 -11.95 2.21 15.84
N PHE A 149 -13.25 2.18 15.59
CA PHE A 149 -14.20 3.17 16.09
C PHE A 149 -14.46 2.96 17.58
N MET A 150 -14.69 4.04 18.32
CA MET A 150 -15.07 3.96 19.73
C MET A 150 -16.46 3.39 19.92
N LYS A 151 -17.35 3.60 18.94
CA LYS A 151 -18.69 3.00 18.88
C LYS A 151 -18.89 2.36 17.52
N PRO A 152 -19.62 1.23 17.44
CA PRO A 152 -19.91 0.63 16.14
C PRO A 152 -20.63 1.62 15.22
N PRO A 153 -20.21 1.75 13.95
CA PRO A 153 -20.93 2.54 12.97
C PRO A 153 -22.35 2.03 12.79
N VAL A 154 -23.27 2.98 12.57
CA VAL A 154 -24.68 2.67 12.37
C VAL A 154 -24.90 1.72 11.21
N GLU A 155 -26.00 0.95 11.27
CA GLU A 155 -26.38 0.02 10.21
C GLU A 155 -26.51 0.76 8.87
N ASP A 156 -26.02 0.13 7.80
CA ASP A 156 -25.90 0.68 6.45
C ASP A 156 -25.05 1.97 6.32
N GLY A 157 -24.35 2.36 7.37
CA GLY A 157 -23.42 3.48 7.31
C GLY A 157 -22.19 3.16 6.45
N ILE A 158 -21.95 3.92 5.38
CA ILE A 158 -20.80 3.77 4.49
C ILE A 158 -19.59 4.43 5.14
N ILE A 159 -18.50 3.67 5.24
CA ILE A 159 -17.22 4.07 5.86
C ILE A 159 -16.17 4.23 4.78
#